data_1eb5675d4dc5927b5193abcadd8a2678
#
_entry.id   1eb5675d4dc5927b5193abcadd8a2678
#
_cell.length_a   1.000
_cell.length_b   1.000
_cell.length_c   1.000
_cell.angle_alpha   90.00
_cell.angle_beta   90.00
_cell.angle_gamma   90.00
#
_symmetry.space_group_name_H-M   'P 1'
#
loop_
_entity.id
_entity.type
_entity.pdbx_description
1 polymer ?
#
loop_
_entity_poly.entity_id
_entity_poly.type
_entity_poly.pdbx_seq_one_letter_code
_entity_poly.pdbx_strand_id
1 'polypeptide(L)'
;MIDKDKIEFHIKEILKALGENPEREGLIGTPKRVANYYAEVFEGVNYSNDEIAQKFDVTFEDDLVVDRDNHDVVMIKDIEIFSHCEHHLALMYNMKVAVAYIPTDRVIGLSKIVRVCDMVAKRLQLQERIASDILYIIEKITRSKDVAIWISGEHACMTTRGIKNSSSKTITTTFRGRFLEDEALAQRVIGMYK
;
A
#
# COMPACT_ATOMS: atom_id res chain seq x y z
N MET A 1 3.48 11.66 15.46
CA MET A 1 4.75 10.89 15.57
C MET A 1 4.50 9.67 16.45
N ILE A 2 4.98 8.48 16.05
CA ILE A 2 4.77 7.23 16.81
C ILE A 2 5.55 7.31 18.13
N ASP A 3 4.86 7.05 19.24
CA ASP A 3 5.41 7.10 20.60
C ASP A 3 5.97 5.72 20.98
N LYS A 4 7.27 5.54 20.76
CA LYS A 4 7.95 4.25 21.00
C LYS A 4 7.97 3.86 22.47
N ASP A 5 8.12 4.83 23.37
CA ASP A 5 8.23 4.55 24.81
C ASP A 5 6.92 4.01 25.37
N LYS A 6 5.78 4.57 24.93
CA LYS A 6 4.47 4.03 25.26
C LYS A 6 4.24 2.65 24.67
N ILE A 7 4.64 2.43 23.42
CA ILE A 7 4.52 1.10 22.79
C ILE A 7 5.34 0.09 23.60
N GLU A 8 6.58 0.40 23.91
CA GLU A 8 7.47 -0.48 24.71
C GLU A 8 6.81 -0.85 26.05
N PHE A 9 6.30 0.14 26.78
CA PHE A 9 5.59 -0.08 28.03
C PHE A 9 4.38 -1.02 27.86
N HIS A 10 3.52 -0.76 26.87
CA HIS A 10 2.32 -1.57 26.66
C HIS A 10 2.61 -2.98 26.16
N ILE A 11 3.65 -3.17 25.36
CA ILE A 11 4.08 -4.52 24.95
C ILE A 11 4.54 -5.34 26.17
N LYS A 12 5.26 -4.73 27.11
CA LYS A 12 5.62 -5.41 28.36
C LYS A 12 4.37 -5.85 29.14
N GLU A 13 3.35 -5.00 29.23
CA GLU A 13 2.09 -5.34 29.91
C GLU A 13 1.29 -6.42 29.13
N ILE A 14 1.32 -6.41 27.80
CA ILE A 14 0.71 -7.47 26.99
C ILE A 14 1.39 -8.82 27.25
N LEU A 15 2.72 -8.88 27.34
CA LEU A 15 3.44 -10.12 27.68
C LEU A 15 3.00 -10.69 29.03
N LYS A 16 2.85 -9.82 30.04
CA LYS A 16 2.32 -10.23 31.37
C LYS A 16 0.89 -10.76 31.26
N ALA A 17 0.03 -10.07 30.50
CA ALA A 17 -1.37 -10.48 30.30
C ALA A 17 -1.51 -11.82 29.58
N LEU A 18 -0.54 -12.17 28.73
CA LEU A 18 -0.44 -13.49 28.09
C LEU A 18 0.07 -14.59 29.04
N GLY A 19 0.46 -14.25 30.27
CA GLY A 19 1.03 -15.19 31.23
C GLY A 19 2.54 -15.42 31.08
N GLU A 20 3.21 -14.60 30.27
CA GLU A 20 4.66 -14.69 30.04
C GLU A 20 5.45 -13.88 31.10
N ASN A 21 6.69 -14.28 31.35
CA ASN A 21 7.64 -13.52 32.14
C ASN A 21 8.46 -12.58 31.23
N PRO A 22 8.19 -11.25 31.21
CA PRO A 22 8.91 -10.33 30.35
C PRO A 22 10.39 -10.14 30.73
N GLU A 23 10.80 -10.57 31.94
CA GLU A 23 12.18 -10.45 32.43
C GLU A 23 13.04 -11.68 32.05
N ARG A 24 12.46 -12.75 31.48
CA ARG A 24 13.26 -13.89 31.02
C ARG A 24 14.15 -13.48 29.82
N GLU A 25 15.31 -14.11 29.71
CA GLU A 25 16.36 -13.78 28.73
C GLU A 25 15.84 -13.59 27.30
N GLY A 26 14.95 -14.45 26.82
CA GLY A 26 14.40 -14.36 25.45
C GLY A 26 13.43 -13.20 25.23
N LEU A 27 12.83 -12.64 26.29
CA LEU A 27 11.80 -11.60 26.22
C LEU A 27 12.24 -10.22 26.71
N ILE A 28 13.31 -10.10 27.47
CA ILE A 28 13.75 -8.83 28.08
C ILE A 28 13.93 -7.69 27.05
N GLY A 29 14.37 -8.01 25.84
CA GLY A 29 14.50 -7.03 24.76
C GLY A 29 13.27 -6.94 23.82
N THR A 30 12.24 -7.76 23.99
CA THR A 30 11.10 -7.84 23.06
C THR A 30 10.27 -6.57 23.02
N PRO A 31 9.94 -5.90 24.15
CA PRO A 31 9.18 -4.65 24.12
C PRO A 31 9.82 -3.60 23.23
N LYS A 32 11.13 -3.37 23.38
CA LYS A 32 11.88 -2.42 22.57
C LYS A 32 11.95 -2.82 21.08
N ARG A 33 12.14 -4.11 20.80
CA ARG A 33 12.15 -4.60 19.41
C ARG A 33 10.80 -4.39 18.73
N VAL A 34 9.70 -4.66 19.44
CA VAL A 34 8.34 -4.45 18.91
C VAL A 34 8.05 -2.96 18.71
N ALA A 35 8.47 -2.09 19.64
CA ALA A 35 8.31 -0.65 19.48
C ALA A 35 9.05 -0.11 18.23
N ASN A 36 10.27 -0.58 18.00
CA ASN A 36 11.03 -0.22 16.79
C ASN A 36 10.38 -0.79 15.53
N TYR A 37 9.94 -2.04 15.55
CA TYR A 37 9.23 -2.67 14.44
C TYR A 37 7.96 -1.89 14.08
N TYR A 38 7.14 -1.52 15.07
CA TYR A 38 5.93 -0.74 14.82
C TYR A 38 6.22 0.68 14.30
N ALA A 39 7.31 1.30 14.76
CA ALA A 39 7.72 2.59 14.23
C ALA A 39 8.12 2.55 12.75
N GLU A 40 8.66 1.43 12.28
CA GLU A 40 9.01 1.18 10.89
C GLU A 40 7.79 0.83 10.04
N VAL A 41 7.04 -0.21 10.44
CA VAL A 41 5.93 -0.72 9.62
C VAL A 41 4.70 0.17 9.61
N PHE A 42 4.60 1.12 10.54
CA PHE A 42 3.53 2.12 10.61
C PHE A 42 4.02 3.55 10.31
N GLU A 43 5.18 3.71 9.69
CA GLU A 43 5.73 5.03 9.34
C GLU A 43 4.71 5.90 8.60
N GLY A 44 3.92 5.31 7.71
CA GLY A 44 2.92 5.99 6.89
C GLY A 44 1.79 6.68 7.67
N VAL A 45 1.56 6.29 8.94
CA VAL A 45 0.58 6.96 9.83
C VAL A 45 0.92 8.42 10.09
N ASN A 46 2.21 8.78 9.99
CA ASN A 46 2.67 10.15 10.24
C ASN A 46 2.36 11.13 9.09
N TYR A 47 1.83 10.64 7.96
CA TYR A 47 1.63 11.45 6.75
C TYR A 47 0.18 11.30 6.25
N SER A 48 -0.41 12.40 5.82
CA SER A 48 -1.63 12.40 5.00
C SER A 48 -1.33 11.97 3.56
N ASN A 49 -2.36 11.67 2.77
CA ASN A 49 -2.20 11.38 1.34
C ASN A 49 -1.62 12.58 0.58
N ASP A 50 -1.99 13.80 0.98
CA ASP A 50 -1.48 15.04 0.39
C ASP A 50 0.02 15.24 0.65
N GLU A 51 0.47 14.97 1.87
CA GLU A 51 1.89 15.04 2.21
C GLU A 51 2.71 13.96 1.50
N ILE A 52 2.15 12.75 1.32
CA ILE A 52 2.79 11.69 0.53
C ILE A 52 2.87 12.11 -0.94
N ALA A 53 1.80 12.68 -1.51
CA ALA A 53 1.81 13.19 -2.87
C ALA A 53 2.91 14.25 -3.05
N GLN A 54 2.97 15.24 -2.15
CA GLN A 54 3.99 16.29 -2.20
C GLN A 54 5.43 15.74 -2.04
N LYS A 55 5.61 14.78 -1.15
CA LYS A 55 6.92 14.14 -0.88
C LYS A 55 7.47 13.40 -2.09
N PHE A 56 6.60 12.82 -2.92
CA PHE A 56 6.97 12.00 -4.06
C PHE A 56 6.61 12.62 -5.41
N ASP A 57 6.24 13.90 -5.45
CA ASP A 57 6.00 14.65 -6.69
C ASP A 57 7.31 14.91 -7.43
N VAL A 58 7.76 13.88 -8.15
CA VAL A 58 8.89 13.97 -9.08
C VAL A 58 8.39 13.54 -10.44
N THR A 59 8.08 14.52 -11.25
CA THR A 59 7.50 14.35 -12.58
C THR A 59 8.41 14.96 -13.64
N PHE A 60 8.24 14.49 -14.86
CA PHE A 60 8.95 14.97 -16.04
C PHE A 60 7.92 15.38 -17.09
N GLU A 61 8.09 16.55 -17.66
CA GLU A 61 7.33 16.99 -18.83
C GLU A 61 8.07 16.46 -20.07
N ASP A 62 7.34 15.80 -20.97
CA ASP A 62 7.90 15.27 -22.21
C ASP A 62 6.90 15.46 -23.34
N ASP A 63 7.31 16.23 -24.34
CA ASP A 63 6.48 16.52 -25.52
C ASP A 63 6.09 15.28 -26.31
N LEU A 64 6.86 14.17 -26.17
CA LEU A 64 6.56 12.90 -26.81
C LEU A 64 5.37 12.15 -26.18
N VAL A 65 4.99 12.54 -24.95
CA VAL A 65 3.90 11.90 -24.18
C VAL A 65 2.57 12.63 -24.37
N VAL A 66 2.58 13.82 -24.98
CA VAL A 66 1.44 14.75 -25.03
C VAL A 66 0.56 14.60 -26.26
N ASP A 67 0.63 13.51 -27.00
CA ASP A 67 -0.39 13.24 -28.01
C ASP A 67 -1.72 12.90 -27.33
N ARG A 68 -2.63 13.87 -27.25
CA ARG A 68 -3.95 13.74 -26.60
C ARG A 68 -4.84 12.67 -27.23
N ASP A 69 -4.54 12.28 -28.44
CA ASP A 69 -5.21 11.17 -29.15
C ASP A 69 -4.54 9.83 -28.88
N ASN A 70 -3.40 9.84 -28.18
CA ASN A 70 -2.66 8.64 -27.85
C ASN A 70 -3.31 7.93 -26.65
N HIS A 71 -3.57 6.64 -26.82
CA HIS A 71 -4.11 5.75 -25.81
C HIS A 71 -2.97 5.04 -25.04
N ASP A 72 -1.80 5.66 -24.91
CA ASP A 72 -0.67 5.06 -24.24
C ASP A 72 -0.94 4.92 -22.75
N VAL A 73 -0.72 3.73 -22.25
CA VAL A 73 -0.86 3.39 -20.84
C VAL A 73 0.50 3.09 -20.27
N VAL A 74 0.87 3.81 -19.21
CA VAL A 74 2.02 3.45 -18.38
C VAL A 74 1.55 2.51 -17.30
N MET A 75 2.12 1.31 -17.20
CA MET A 75 1.85 0.35 -16.15
C MET A 75 3.14 -0.09 -15.46
N ILE A 76 3.13 -0.07 -14.15
CA ILE A 76 4.11 -0.76 -13.31
C ILE A 76 3.37 -1.82 -12.48
N LYS A 77 3.84 -3.07 -12.52
CA LYS A 77 3.22 -4.19 -11.81
C LYS A 77 4.23 -4.93 -10.94
N ASP A 78 3.72 -5.89 -10.17
CA ASP A 78 4.52 -6.71 -9.25
C ASP A 78 5.23 -5.89 -8.16
N ILE A 79 4.68 -4.73 -7.80
CA ILE A 79 5.18 -3.93 -6.69
C ILE A 79 4.86 -4.67 -5.39
N GLU A 80 5.87 -5.14 -4.69
CA GLU A 80 5.71 -5.82 -3.41
C GLU A 80 5.47 -4.81 -2.28
N ILE A 81 4.45 -5.06 -1.49
CA ILE A 81 4.16 -4.31 -0.27
C ILE A 81 3.78 -5.26 0.86
N PHE A 82 3.89 -4.76 2.09
CA PHE A 82 3.35 -5.38 3.29
C PHE A 82 2.48 -4.35 4.00
N SER A 83 1.39 -4.80 4.60
CA SER A 83 0.52 -3.93 5.38
C SER A 83 -0.04 -4.67 6.60
N HIS A 84 -0.82 -3.99 7.43
CA HIS A 84 -1.44 -4.57 8.61
C HIS A 84 -2.93 -4.26 8.61
N CYS A 85 -3.73 -5.32 8.75
CA CYS A 85 -5.17 -5.22 8.85
C CYS A 85 -5.58 -4.41 10.09
N GLU A 86 -6.38 -3.37 9.92
CA GLU A 86 -6.83 -2.50 11.03
C GLU A 86 -7.67 -3.23 12.08
N HIS A 87 -8.33 -4.35 11.71
CA HIS A 87 -9.21 -5.08 12.62
C HIS A 87 -8.47 -5.93 13.64
N HIS A 88 -7.26 -6.42 13.32
CA HIS A 88 -6.55 -7.40 14.16
C HIS A 88 -5.06 -7.07 14.35
N LEU A 89 -4.56 -5.98 13.78
CA LEU A 89 -3.11 -5.69 13.69
C LEU A 89 -2.33 -6.83 13.00
N ALA A 90 -3.05 -7.69 12.26
CA ALA A 90 -2.49 -8.86 11.62
C ALA A 90 -1.87 -8.50 10.27
N LEU A 91 -0.75 -9.15 9.93
CA LEU A 91 -0.02 -8.93 8.70
C LEU A 91 -0.86 -9.27 7.47
N MET A 92 -0.85 -8.40 6.49
CA MET A 92 -1.22 -8.66 5.10
C MET A 92 0.08 -8.84 4.30
N TYR A 93 0.24 -9.97 3.63
CA TYR A 93 1.51 -10.41 3.04
C TYR A 93 1.31 -11.00 1.64
N ASN A 94 2.41 -11.30 0.95
CA ASN A 94 2.39 -11.71 -0.46
C ASN A 94 1.59 -10.72 -1.32
N MET A 95 1.62 -9.45 -0.92
CA MET A 95 0.85 -8.42 -1.59
C MET A 95 1.59 -7.93 -2.83
N LYS A 96 0.87 -7.85 -3.93
CA LYS A 96 1.34 -7.31 -5.20
C LYS A 96 0.41 -6.18 -5.63
N VAL A 97 0.99 -5.04 -5.96
CA VAL A 97 0.28 -3.88 -6.51
C VAL A 97 0.65 -3.70 -7.97
N ALA A 98 -0.34 -3.39 -8.79
CA ALA A 98 -0.14 -2.81 -10.11
C ALA A 98 -0.80 -1.44 -10.18
N VAL A 99 -0.09 -0.48 -10.75
CA VAL A 99 -0.54 0.89 -10.98
C VAL A 99 -0.47 1.16 -12.47
N ALA A 100 -1.60 1.54 -13.06
CA ALA A 100 -1.65 2.01 -14.45
C ALA A 100 -2.23 3.43 -14.49
N TYR A 101 -1.73 4.25 -15.39
CA TYR A 101 -2.29 5.57 -15.67
C TYR A 101 -2.06 5.96 -17.15
N ILE A 102 -2.88 6.88 -17.65
CA ILE A 102 -2.69 7.50 -18.97
C ILE A 102 -2.00 8.84 -18.72
N PRO A 103 -0.78 9.06 -19.21
CA PRO A 103 -0.11 10.35 -19.07
C PRO A 103 -0.90 11.48 -19.76
N THR A 104 -0.86 12.67 -19.18
CA THR A 104 -1.47 13.88 -19.75
C THR A 104 -0.39 14.83 -20.24
N ASP A 105 0.24 15.59 -19.34
CA ASP A 105 1.30 16.55 -19.61
C ASP A 105 2.63 16.16 -18.93
N ARG A 106 2.59 15.10 -18.14
CA ARG A 106 3.76 14.64 -17.38
C ARG A 106 3.73 13.15 -17.08
N VAL A 107 4.91 12.61 -16.84
CA VAL A 107 5.12 11.25 -16.34
C VAL A 107 5.77 11.29 -14.98
N ILE A 108 5.35 10.38 -14.09
CA ILE A 108 5.96 10.24 -12.75
C ILE A 108 7.16 9.30 -12.83
N GLY A 109 8.21 9.61 -12.05
CA GLY A 109 9.34 8.70 -11.90
C GLY A 109 8.90 7.34 -11.34
N LEU A 110 9.22 6.24 -12.04
CA LEU A 110 8.75 4.89 -11.70
C LEU A 110 9.03 4.49 -10.25
N SER A 111 10.23 4.84 -9.75
CA SER A 111 10.60 4.59 -8.34
C SER A 111 9.71 5.34 -7.33
N LYS A 112 9.05 6.42 -7.73
CA LYS A 112 8.15 7.19 -6.87
C LYS A 112 6.81 6.47 -6.71
N ILE A 113 6.33 5.80 -7.75
CA ILE A 113 5.14 4.94 -7.68
C ILE A 113 5.35 3.86 -6.62
N VAL A 114 6.50 3.17 -6.65
CA VAL A 114 6.84 2.13 -5.66
C VAL A 114 6.86 2.70 -4.23
N ARG A 115 7.45 3.89 -4.05
CA ARG A 115 7.51 4.55 -2.73
C ARG A 115 6.13 5.01 -2.24
N VAL A 116 5.25 5.46 -3.13
CA VAL A 116 3.86 5.77 -2.78
C VAL A 116 3.15 4.52 -2.28
N CYS A 117 3.26 3.39 -2.99
CA CYS A 117 2.65 2.13 -2.60
C CYS A 117 3.15 1.66 -1.22
N ASP A 118 4.46 1.70 -0.98
CA ASP A 118 5.08 1.33 0.29
C ASP A 118 4.59 2.23 1.44
N MET A 119 4.61 3.55 1.24
CA MET A 119 4.22 4.50 2.29
C MET A 119 2.74 4.41 2.66
N VAL A 120 1.86 4.20 1.68
CA VAL A 120 0.42 4.00 1.91
C VAL A 120 0.16 2.68 2.64
N ALA A 121 0.91 1.63 2.31
CA ALA A 121 0.80 0.33 2.95
C ALA A 121 1.27 0.34 4.42
N LYS A 122 2.19 1.22 4.79
CA LYS A 122 2.72 1.39 6.16
C LYS A 122 1.75 2.09 7.10
N ARG A 123 0.49 1.67 7.09
CA ARG A 123 -0.60 2.13 7.95
C ARG A 123 -1.42 0.93 8.45
N LEU A 124 -2.33 1.18 9.40
CA LEU A 124 -3.41 0.23 9.66
C LEU A 124 -4.46 0.39 8.55
N GLN A 125 -4.66 -0.66 7.75
CA GLN A 125 -5.38 -0.54 6.49
C GLN A 125 -6.45 -1.62 6.27
N LEU A 126 -7.34 -1.30 5.33
CA LEU A 126 -8.10 -2.24 4.53
C LEU A 126 -7.46 -2.30 3.14
N GLN A 127 -7.46 -3.46 2.49
CA GLN A 127 -6.86 -3.59 1.16
C GLN A 127 -7.53 -2.67 0.13
N GLU A 128 -8.82 -2.46 0.25
CA GLU A 128 -9.63 -1.55 -0.58
C GLU A 128 -9.21 -0.08 -0.38
N ARG A 129 -8.89 0.30 0.86
CA ARG A 129 -8.42 1.65 1.17
C ARG A 129 -7.00 1.88 0.64
N ILE A 130 -6.12 0.88 0.70
CA ILE A 130 -4.79 0.97 0.08
C ILE A 130 -4.93 1.33 -1.40
N ALA A 131 -5.80 0.63 -2.14
CA ALA A 131 -6.03 0.90 -3.56
C ALA A 131 -6.53 2.33 -3.81
N SER A 132 -7.50 2.78 -3.01
CA SER A 132 -8.09 4.13 -3.14
C SER A 132 -7.10 5.24 -2.79
N ASP A 133 -6.28 5.04 -1.74
CA ASP A 133 -5.26 6.00 -1.32
C ASP A 133 -4.15 6.13 -2.37
N ILE A 134 -3.65 5.00 -2.91
CA ILE A 134 -2.66 5.01 -3.99
C ILE A 134 -3.22 5.72 -5.21
N LEU A 135 -4.45 5.40 -5.62
CA LEU A 135 -5.10 6.02 -6.78
C LEU A 135 -5.18 7.53 -6.60
N TYR A 136 -5.67 8.00 -5.45
CA TYR A 136 -5.76 9.44 -5.15
C TYR A 136 -4.40 10.14 -5.27
N ILE A 137 -3.34 9.55 -4.73
CA ILE A 137 -1.99 10.13 -4.73
C ILE A 137 -1.43 10.17 -6.16
N ILE A 138 -1.57 9.09 -6.93
CA ILE A 138 -1.10 9.04 -8.32
C ILE A 138 -1.86 10.05 -9.19
N GLU A 139 -3.18 10.14 -9.05
CA GLU A 139 -4.01 11.15 -9.72
C GLU A 139 -3.52 12.58 -9.42
N LYS A 140 -3.18 12.84 -8.17
CA LYS A 140 -2.70 14.16 -7.73
C LYS A 140 -1.32 14.50 -8.31
N ILE A 141 -0.38 13.56 -8.31
CA ILE A 141 0.99 13.76 -8.82
C ILE A 141 0.98 13.89 -10.36
N THR A 142 0.31 12.97 -11.04
CA THR A 142 0.33 12.90 -12.51
C THR A 142 -0.65 13.87 -13.17
N ARG A 143 -1.61 14.39 -12.43
CA ARG A 143 -2.79 15.14 -12.91
C ARG A 143 -3.68 14.36 -13.87
N SER A 144 -3.39 13.08 -14.08
CA SER A 144 -4.24 12.20 -14.87
C SER A 144 -5.50 11.85 -14.09
N LYS A 145 -6.65 11.87 -14.76
CA LYS A 145 -7.93 11.35 -14.24
C LYS A 145 -8.12 9.87 -14.55
N ASP A 146 -7.25 9.32 -15.39
CA ASP A 146 -7.31 7.97 -15.90
C ASP A 146 -6.28 7.12 -15.15
N VAL A 147 -6.69 6.57 -14.00
CA VAL A 147 -5.84 5.78 -13.12
C VAL A 147 -6.53 4.47 -12.75
N ALA A 148 -5.77 3.39 -12.72
CA ALA A 148 -6.25 2.06 -12.35
C ALA A 148 -5.25 1.38 -11.41
N ILE A 149 -5.78 0.77 -10.35
CA ILE A 149 -5.01 0.05 -9.33
C ILE A 149 -5.53 -1.37 -9.19
N TRP A 150 -4.63 -2.33 -9.11
CA TRP A 150 -4.90 -3.72 -8.73
C TRP A 150 -4.04 -4.06 -7.52
N ILE A 151 -4.63 -4.77 -6.59
CA ILE A 151 -3.90 -5.32 -5.44
C ILE A 151 -4.34 -6.77 -5.24
N SER A 152 -3.39 -7.68 -5.15
CA SER A 152 -3.61 -9.03 -4.65
C SER A 152 -2.86 -9.20 -3.35
N GLY A 153 -3.41 -10.00 -2.40
CA GLY A 153 -2.73 -10.22 -1.13
C GLY A 153 -3.36 -11.34 -0.30
N GLU A 154 -2.61 -11.79 0.68
CA GLU A 154 -3.02 -12.78 1.68
C GLU A 154 -3.08 -12.11 3.06
N HIS A 155 -4.03 -12.56 3.89
CA HIS A 155 -4.33 -11.93 5.18
C HIS A 155 -4.12 -12.91 6.33
N ALA A 156 -3.18 -12.62 7.24
CA ALA A 156 -2.92 -13.48 8.40
C ALA A 156 -4.16 -13.65 9.30
N CYS A 157 -5.06 -12.67 9.34
CA CYS A 157 -6.32 -12.80 10.08
C CYS A 157 -7.26 -13.90 9.52
N MET A 158 -7.08 -14.31 8.27
CA MET A 158 -7.79 -15.43 7.63
C MET A 158 -7.00 -16.73 7.66
N THR A 159 -5.66 -16.65 7.55
CA THR A 159 -4.82 -17.83 7.38
C THR A 159 -4.41 -18.46 8.71
N THR A 160 -4.16 -17.66 9.77
CA THR A 160 -3.55 -18.14 11.02
C THR A 160 -4.55 -18.39 12.14
N ARG A 161 -5.76 -17.86 12.03
CA ARG A 161 -6.80 -17.95 13.05
C ARG A 161 -8.20 -18.05 12.44
N GLY A 162 -9.25 -18.26 13.26
CA GLY A 162 -10.63 -18.30 12.81
C GLY A 162 -10.85 -19.39 11.76
N ILE A 163 -11.16 -19.02 10.54
CA ILE A 163 -11.45 -19.94 9.43
C ILE A 163 -10.22 -20.74 8.95
N LYS A 164 -9.00 -20.24 9.20
CA LYS A 164 -7.72 -20.89 8.84
C LYS A 164 -7.63 -21.28 7.36
N ASN A 165 -8.13 -20.42 6.47
CA ASN A 165 -8.03 -20.65 5.03
C ASN A 165 -6.71 -20.08 4.50
N SER A 166 -5.74 -20.96 4.20
CA SER A 166 -4.39 -20.60 3.74
C SER A 166 -4.26 -20.50 2.20
N SER A 167 -5.31 -20.84 1.45
CA SER A 167 -5.26 -20.86 -0.02
C SER A 167 -5.94 -19.66 -0.67
N SER A 168 -6.69 -18.86 0.11
CA SER A 168 -7.42 -17.72 -0.44
C SER A 168 -6.53 -16.50 -0.62
N LYS A 169 -6.68 -15.84 -1.78
CA LYS A 169 -6.13 -14.52 -2.05
C LYS A 169 -7.26 -13.52 -2.22
N THR A 170 -7.09 -12.34 -1.64
CA THR A 170 -7.99 -11.21 -1.87
C THR A 170 -7.47 -10.42 -3.06
N ILE A 171 -8.35 -10.10 -4.01
CA ILE A 171 -8.03 -9.24 -5.14
C ILE A 171 -8.96 -8.03 -5.07
N THR A 172 -8.38 -6.83 -5.10
CA THR A 172 -9.12 -5.57 -5.17
C THR A 172 -8.67 -4.78 -6.40
N THR A 173 -9.63 -4.09 -7.01
CA THR A 173 -9.41 -3.22 -8.16
C THR A 173 -10.10 -1.89 -7.94
N THR A 174 -9.45 -0.80 -8.36
CA THR A 174 -10.05 0.54 -8.31
C THR A 174 -9.70 1.26 -9.62
N PHE A 175 -10.72 1.65 -10.37
CA PHE A 175 -10.59 2.31 -11.68
C PHE A 175 -11.22 3.70 -11.62
N ARG A 176 -10.64 4.65 -12.36
CA ARG A 176 -11.20 5.98 -12.60
C ARG A 176 -11.00 6.44 -14.03
N GLY A 177 -11.81 7.43 -14.43
CA GLY A 177 -11.79 8.04 -15.75
C GLY A 177 -12.05 7.01 -16.84
N ARG A 178 -11.27 7.06 -17.92
CA ARG A 178 -11.42 6.21 -19.09
C ARG A 178 -11.31 4.72 -18.78
N PHE A 179 -10.56 4.31 -17.77
CA PHE A 179 -10.50 2.91 -17.36
C PHE A 179 -11.83 2.38 -16.80
N LEU A 180 -12.71 3.29 -16.32
CA LEU A 180 -14.05 2.94 -15.85
C LEU A 180 -15.09 3.05 -16.99
N GLU A 181 -14.89 3.97 -17.94
CA GLU A 181 -15.88 4.36 -18.96
C GLU A 181 -15.71 3.58 -20.28
N ASP A 182 -14.47 3.16 -20.62
CA ASP A 182 -14.11 2.44 -21.84
C ASP A 182 -13.79 0.98 -21.56
N GLU A 183 -14.72 0.09 -21.86
CA GLU A 183 -14.58 -1.35 -21.63
C GLU A 183 -13.39 -1.96 -22.41
N ALA A 184 -13.14 -1.52 -23.64
CA ALA A 184 -12.04 -2.04 -24.44
C ALA A 184 -10.68 -1.67 -23.83
N LEU A 185 -10.54 -0.44 -23.34
CA LEU A 185 -9.36 0.02 -22.63
C LEU A 185 -9.19 -0.75 -21.31
N ALA A 186 -10.27 -0.94 -20.55
CA ALA A 186 -10.23 -1.72 -19.33
C ALA A 186 -9.77 -3.16 -19.58
N GLN A 187 -10.28 -3.83 -20.61
CA GLN A 187 -9.87 -5.18 -21.00
C GLN A 187 -8.40 -5.25 -21.44
N ARG A 188 -7.93 -4.25 -22.19
CA ARG A 188 -6.52 -4.14 -22.58
C ARG A 188 -5.61 -4.11 -21.35
N VAL A 189 -5.93 -3.28 -20.36
CA VAL A 189 -5.11 -3.09 -19.15
C VAL A 189 -5.18 -4.32 -18.24
N ILE A 190 -6.34 -4.97 -18.13
CA ILE A 190 -6.48 -6.27 -17.46
C ILE A 190 -5.58 -7.32 -18.13
N GLY A 191 -5.48 -7.30 -19.46
CA GLY A 191 -4.56 -8.16 -20.22
C GLY A 191 -3.08 -7.91 -19.91
N MET A 192 -2.69 -6.66 -19.67
CA MET A 192 -1.31 -6.30 -19.28
C MET A 192 -0.97 -6.74 -17.85
N TYR A 193 -1.99 -6.82 -16.97
CA TYR A 193 -1.83 -7.24 -15.57
C TYR A 193 -1.59 -8.75 -15.45
N LYS A 194 -2.26 -9.58 -16.25
CA LYS A 194 -2.11 -11.04 -16.26
C LYS A 194 -0.70 -11.44 -16.71
#